data_b3dffdf978501a3badc40692f7c3d167
#
_entry.id   b3dffdf978501a3badc40692f7c3d167
#
_cell.length_a   1.000
_cell.length_b   1.000
_cell.length_c   1.000
_cell.angle_alpha   90.00
_cell.angle_beta   90.00
_cell.angle_gamma   90.00
#
_symmetry.space_group_name_H-M   'P 1'
#
loop_
_entity.id
_entity.type
_entity.pdbx_description
1 polymer ?
#
loop_
_entity_poly.entity_id
_entity_poly.type
_entity_poly.pdbx_seq_one_letter_code
_entity_poly.pdbx_strand_id
1 'polypeptide(L)'
;HILCRFRNGSRRNLWFEESLCEMASMFALRSMAKTWKTSPPYPNWKSYSAFIRDYVKDLETKHALPEGISLADYYSDHSKKFEKDAVNRTMNGKIAGALLIAFETNPEHWPSISYINNGKAKEDISFPEYFKNWLNEAPKKHHIFIHSLARQFGIPL
;
A
#
# COMPACT_ATOMS: atom_id res chain seq x y z
N HIS A 1 4.29 -8.29 4.60
CA HIS A 1 3.64 -9.38 5.36
C HIS A 1 4.33 -9.70 6.69
N ILE A 2 5.65 -9.88 6.70
CA ILE A 2 6.37 -10.24 7.94
C ILE A 2 6.19 -9.15 9.00
N LEU A 3 6.39 -7.88 8.67
CA LEU A 3 6.23 -6.76 9.60
C LEU A 3 4.81 -6.69 10.18
N CYS A 4 3.80 -6.86 9.34
CA CYS A 4 2.40 -6.78 9.77
C CYS A 4 2.00 -7.97 10.67
N ARG A 5 2.38 -9.18 10.32
CA ARG A 5 2.01 -10.40 11.09
C ARG A 5 2.72 -10.52 12.44
N PHE A 6 3.97 -10.10 12.55
CA PHE A 6 4.70 -10.14 13.82
C PHE A 6 4.12 -9.23 14.91
N ARG A 7 3.26 -8.28 14.54
CA ARG A 7 2.75 -7.24 15.43
C ARG A 7 1.26 -7.34 15.69
N ASN A 8 0.65 -8.52 15.52
CA ASN A 8 -0.77 -8.76 15.77
C ASN A 8 -1.68 -7.72 15.10
N GLY A 9 -1.63 -7.63 13.78
CA GLY A 9 -2.44 -6.71 12.99
C GLY A 9 -3.95 -6.92 13.20
N SER A 10 -4.72 -5.87 13.02
CA SER A 10 -6.18 -5.92 13.07
C SER A 10 -6.74 -6.79 11.96
N ARG A 11 -7.49 -7.84 12.28
CA ARG A 11 -8.16 -8.70 11.27
C ARG A 11 -9.07 -7.88 10.35
N ARG A 12 -9.76 -6.90 10.91
CA ARG A 12 -10.67 -6.01 10.18
C ARG A 12 -9.94 -5.14 9.15
N ASN A 13 -8.66 -4.80 9.39
CA ASN A 13 -7.85 -3.94 8.53
C ASN A 13 -6.79 -4.71 7.73
N LEU A 14 -6.84 -6.03 7.72
CA LEU A 14 -5.87 -6.88 6.99
C LEU A 14 -5.84 -6.55 5.49
N TRP A 15 -6.96 -6.17 4.89
CA TRP A 15 -7.04 -5.74 3.50
C TRP A 15 -6.09 -4.56 3.18
N PHE A 16 -5.93 -3.62 4.13
CA PHE A 16 -5.01 -2.50 3.96
C PHE A 16 -3.55 -2.95 3.97
N GLU A 17 -3.21 -3.90 4.85
CA GLU A 17 -1.88 -4.50 4.90
C GLU A 17 -1.57 -5.30 3.62
N GLU A 18 -2.55 -6.03 3.09
CA GLU A 18 -2.43 -6.71 1.78
C GLU A 18 -2.23 -5.70 0.64
N SER A 19 -2.94 -4.56 0.68
CA SER A 19 -2.77 -3.48 -0.29
C SER A 19 -1.38 -2.84 -0.21
N LEU A 20 -0.83 -2.65 1.00
CA LEU A 20 0.55 -2.18 1.19
C LEU A 20 1.58 -3.18 0.64
N CYS A 21 1.33 -4.48 0.80
CA CYS A 21 2.20 -5.51 0.25
C CYS A 21 2.19 -5.53 -1.28
N GLU A 22 1.01 -5.39 -1.89
CA GLU A 22 0.86 -5.29 -3.34
C GLU A 22 1.54 -4.02 -3.88
N MET A 23 1.33 -2.86 -3.24
CA MET A 23 2.04 -1.61 -3.55
C MET A 23 3.55 -1.80 -3.52
N ALA A 24 4.09 -2.41 -2.45
CA ALA A 24 5.53 -2.65 -2.31
C ALA A 24 6.05 -3.59 -3.41
N SER A 25 5.26 -4.59 -3.81
CA SER A 25 5.59 -5.48 -4.93
C SER A 25 5.68 -4.72 -6.25
N MET A 26 4.72 -3.84 -6.54
CA MET A 26 4.72 -3.00 -7.74
C MET A 26 5.94 -2.06 -7.76
N PHE A 27 6.24 -1.41 -6.63
CA PHE A 27 7.44 -0.57 -6.49
C PHE A 27 8.73 -1.34 -6.75
N ALA A 28 8.86 -2.53 -6.16
CA ALA A 28 10.03 -3.39 -6.37
C ALA A 28 10.18 -3.80 -7.83
N LEU A 29 9.09 -4.22 -8.49
CA LEU A 29 9.09 -4.59 -9.91
C LEU A 29 9.48 -3.40 -10.82
N ARG A 30 8.96 -2.20 -10.54
CA ARG A 30 9.37 -0.97 -11.27
C ARG A 30 10.86 -0.70 -11.11
N SER A 31 11.36 -0.81 -9.89
CA SER A 31 12.78 -0.63 -9.58
C SER A 31 13.64 -1.68 -10.28
N MET A 32 13.21 -2.95 -10.29
CA MET A 32 13.88 -4.03 -11.00
C MET A 32 13.89 -3.78 -12.53
N ALA A 33 12.74 -3.41 -13.11
CA ALA A 33 12.67 -3.09 -14.54
C ALA A 33 13.66 -1.99 -14.94
N LYS A 34 13.85 -0.99 -14.08
CA LYS A 34 14.80 0.10 -14.29
C LYS A 34 16.25 -0.36 -14.15
N THR A 35 16.58 -1.04 -13.05
CA THR A 35 17.96 -1.40 -12.72
C THR A 35 18.48 -2.55 -13.57
N TRP A 36 17.66 -3.55 -13.88
CA TRP A 36 18.09 -4.72 -14.68
C TRP A 36 18.33 -4.41 -16.15
N LYS A 37 17.90 -3.23 -16.61
CA LYS A 37 18.28 -2.75 -17.95
C LYS A 37 19.80 -2.62 -18.12
N THR A 38 20.49 -2.22 -17.06
CA THR A 38 21.95 -1.96 -17.08
C THR A 38 22.72 -2.87 -16.14
N SER A 39 22.15 -3.26 -15.00
CA SER A 39 22.81 -4.03 -13.95
C SER A 39 21.90 -5.16 -13.43
N PRO A 40 21.63 -6.20 -14.25
CA PRO A 40 20.89 -7.36 -13.79
C PRO A 40 21.76 -8.20 -12.83
N PRO A 41 21.14 -9.01 -11.93
CA PRO A 41 21.88 -9.91 -11.02
C PRO A 41 22.75 -10.93 -11.78
N TYR A 42 22.29 -11.35 -12.95
CA TYR A 42 23.00 -12.23 -13.86
C TYR A 42 22.98 -11.64 -15.28
N PRO A 43 24.07 -11.71 -16.05
CA PRO A 43 24.17 -11.09 -17.38
C PRO A 43 23.06 -11.52 -18.36
N ASN A 44 22.65 -12.79 -18.29
CA ASN A 44 21.58 -13.35 -19.12
C ASN A 44 20.16 -12.89 -18.72
N TRP A 45 20.01 -12.18 -17.61
CA TRP A 45 18.71 -11.66 -17.15
C TRP A 45 18.40 -10.24 -17.65
N LYS A 46 19.29 -9.63 -18.40
CA LYS A 46 19.08 -8.27 -18.93
C LYS A 46 17.79 -8.14 -19.76
N SER A 47 17.42 -9.18 -20.51
CA SER A 47 16.18 -9.20 -21.30
C SER A 47 14.90 -9.16 -20.46
N TYR A 48 14.93 -9.66 -19.21
CA TYR A 48 13.77 -9.62 -18.31
C TYR A 48 13.32 -8.21 -17.95
N SER A 49 14.21 -7.22 -18.01
CA SER A 49 13.87 -5.80 -17.76
C SER A 49 12.64 -5.34 -18.58
N ALA A 50 12.58 -5.71 -19.87
CA ALA A 50 11.45 -5.36 -20.74
C ALA A 50 10.16 -6.07 -20.31
N PHE A 51 10.22 -7.36 -20.05
CA PHE A 51 9.05 -8.14 -19.60
C PHE A 51 8.52 -7.66 -18.25
N ILE A 52 9.39 -7.35 -17.29
CA ILE A 52 9.00 -6.80 -15.98
C ILE A 52 8.31 -5.45 -16.17
N ARG A 53 8.86 -4.57 -17.01
CA ARG A 53 8.25 -3.28 -17.32
C ARG A 53 6.85 -3.41 -17.91
N ASP A 54 6.68 -4.30 -18.88
CA ASP A 54 5.40 -4.50 -19.56
C ASP A 54 4.38 -5.13 -18.61
N TYR A 55 4.79 -6.06 -17.76
CA TYR A 55 3.97 -6.62 -16.70
C TYR A 55 3.52 -5.56 -15.69
N VAL A 56 4.42 -4.69 -15.23
CA VAL A 56 4.08 -3.59 -14.30
C VAL A 56 3.08 -2.64 -14.94
N LYS A 57 3.26 -2.28 -16.21
CA LYS A 57 2.33 -1.41 -16.94
C LYS A 57 0.91 -2.02 -17.00
N ASP A 58 0.81 -3.33 -17.20
CA ASP A 58 -0.45 -4.06 -17.16
C ASP A 58 -1.09 -4.02 -15.76
N LEU A 59 -0.27 -4.22 -14.72
CA LEU A 59 -0.73 -4.08 -13.32
C LEU A 59 -1.22 -2.65 -13.02
N GLU A 60 -0.51 -1.62 -13.44
CA GLU A 60 -0.91 -0.22 -13.25
C GLU A 60 -2.28 0.05 -13.88
N THR A 61 -2.50 -0.44 -15.09
CA THR A 61 -3.80 -0.32 -15.76
C THR A 61 -4.91 -1.04 -14.98
N LYS A 62 -4.64 -2.26 -14.51
CA LYS A 62 -5.59 -3.06 -13.74
C LYS A 62 -5.86 -2.46 -12.36
N HIS A 63 -4.88 -1.81 -11.76
CA HIS A 63 -4.94 -1.25 -10.41
C HIS A 63 -5.34 0.23 -10.38
N ALA A 64 -5.52 0.89 -11.53
CA ALA A 64 -6.06 2.24 -11.57
C ALA A 64 -7.48 2.28 -10.99
N LEU A 65 -7.79 3.30 -10.18
CA LEU A 65 -9.16 3.55 -9.75
C LEU A 65 -10.05 3.80 -10.98
N PRO A 66 -11.36 3.52 -10.91
CA PRO A 66 -12.27 3.91 -11.98
C PRO A 66 -12.21 5.41 -12.25
N GLU A 67 -12.41 5.82 -13.50
CA GLU A 67 -12.36 7.22 -13.88
C GLU A 67 -13.34 8.06 -13.05
N GLY A 68 -12.89 9.19 -12.55
CA GLY A 68 -13.69 10.11 -11.73
C GLY A 68 -13.96 9.66 -10.29
N ILE A 69 -13.48 8.49 -9.88
CA ILE A 69 -13.68 7.98 -8.51
C ILE A 69 -12.43 8.26 -7.65
N SER A 70 -12.64 8.99 -6.56
CA SER A 70 -11.57 9.22 -5.59
C SER A 70 -11.28 7.98 -4.73
N LEU A 71 -10.10 7.94 -4.08
CA LEU A 71 -9.78 6.88 -3.14
C LEU A 71 -10.77 6.85 -1.96
N ALA A 72 -11.23 8.02 -1.50
CA ALA A 72 -12.23 8.13 -0.43
C ALA A 72 -13.57 7.49 -0.84
N ASP A 73 -14.06 7.82 -2.03
CA ASP A 73 -15.32 7.26 -2.55
C ASP A 73 -15.19 5.75 -2.76
N TYR A 74 -14.09 5.31 -3.38
CA TYR A 74 -13.85 3.89 -3.60
C TYR A 74 -13.79 3.10 -2.28
N TYR A 75 -13.10 3.62 -1.27
CA TYR A 75 -13.05 3.01 0.05
C TYR A 75 -14.44 3.00 0.71
N SER A 76 -15.15 4.13 0.71
CA SER A 76 -16.49 4.26 1.31
C SER A 76 -17.46 3.22 0.74
N ASP A 77 -17.52 3.11 -0.58
CA ASP A 77 -18.44 2.19 -1.28
C ASP A 77 -18.12 0.71 -1.05
N HIS A 78 -16.85 0.41 -0.74
CA HIS A 78 -16.38 -0.97 -0.63
C HIS A 78 -15.95 -1.38 0.78
N SER A 79 -16.05 -0.51 1.78
CA SER A 79 -15.52 -0.73 3.15
C SER A 79 -15.98 -2.06 3.77
N LYS A 80 -17.27 -2.39 3.69
CA LYS A 80 -17.82 -3.66 4.19
C LYS A 80 -17.30 -4.88 3.44
N LYS A 81 -17.00 -4.75 2.15
CA LYS A 81 -16.44 -5.84 1.34
C LYS A 81 -14.99 -6.08 1.70
N PHE A 82 -14.21 -5.03 1.93
CA PHE A 82 -12.83 -5.12 2.42
C PHE A 82 -12.74 -5.86 3.75
N GLU A 83 -13.61 -5.52 4.70
CA GLU A 83 -13.65 -6.17 6.01
C GLU A 83 -14.02 -7.66 5.90
N LYS A 84 -14.90 -8.04 4.96
CA LYS A 84 -15.37 -9.41 4.76
C LYS A 84 -14.37 -10.27 3.98
N ASP A 85 -13.67 -9.70 3.00
CA ASP A 85 -12.74 -10.40 2.11
C ASP A 85 -11.43 -9.60 2.00
N ALA A 86 -10.60 -9.75 3.02
CA ALA A 86 -9.34 -9.02 3.15
C ALA A 86 -8.31 -9.35 2.07
N VAL A 87 -8.45 -10.50 1.37
CA VAL A 87 -7.48 -10.96 0.35
C VAL A 87 -7.99 -10.78 -1.08
N ASN A 88 -9.02 -9.95 -1.28
CA ASN A 88 -9.56 -9.64 -2.60
C ASN A 88 -8.55 -8.85 -3.45
N ARG A 89 -7.81 -9.57 -4.29
CA ARG A 89 -6.72 -9.00 -5.11
C ARG A 89 -7.16 -7.84 -6.00
N THR A 90 -8.36 -7.93 -6.60
CA THR A 90 -8.86 -6.87 -7.48
C THR A 90 -9.10 -5.59 -6.70
N MET A 91 -9.74 -5.68 -5.54
CA MET A 91 -10.04 -4.51 -4.71
C MET A 91 -8.77 -3.95 -4.06
N ASN A 92 -7.94 -4.82 -3.49
CA ASN A 92 -6.67 -4.44 -2.86
C ASN A 92 -5.72 -3.81 -3.88
N GLY A 93 -5.72 -4.30 -5.13
CA GLY A 93 -4.94 -3.72 -6.21
C GLY A 93 -5.31 -2.26 -6.50
N LYS A 94 -6.60 -1.90 -6.50
CA LYS A 94 -7.03 -0.50 -6.67
C LYS A 94 -6.47 0.41 -5.57
N ILE A 95 -6.52 -0.06 -4.33
CA ILE A 95 -5.91 0.65 -3.20
C ILE A 95 -4.39 0.73 -3.37
N ALA A 96 -3.74 -0.37 -3.74
CA ALA A 96 -2.29 -0.44 -3.94
C ALA A 96 -1.81 0.56 -5.02
N GLY A 97 -2.55 0.69 -6.12
CA GLY A 97 -2.24 1.65 -7.18
C GLY A 97 -2.28 3.11 -6.68
N ALA A 98 -3.29 3.47 -5.89
CA ALA A 98 -3.39 4.79 -5.29
C ALA A 98 -2.29 5.04 -4.25
N LEU A 99 -2.01 4.06 -3.39
CA LEU A 99 -0.93 4.13 -2.40
C LEU A 99 0.45 4.29 -3.06
N LEU A 100 0.70 3.59 -4.17
CA LEU A 100 1.97 3.66 -4.88
C LEU A 100 2.31 5.10 -5.29
N ILE A 101 1.33 5.84 -5.79
CA ILE A 101 1.51 7.25 -6.16
C ILE A 101 1.94 8.08 -4.93
N ALA A 102 1.26 7.91 -3.79
CA ALA A 102 1.56 8.64 -2.57
C ALA A 102 2.98 8.35 -2.05
N PHE A 103 3.40 7.08 -2.05
CA PHE A 103 4.72 6.67 -1.57
C PHE A 103 5.86 6.96 -2.54
N GLU A 104 5.63 6.97 -3.85
CA GLU A 104 6.64 7.36 -4.84
C GLU A 104 6.87 8.87 -4.87
N THR A 105 5.83 9.67 -4.61
CA THR A 105 5.94 11.12 -4.50
C THR A 105 6.73 11.53 -3.24
N ASN A 106 6.66 10.71 -2.20
CA ASN A 106 7.29 10.99 -0.90
C ASN A 106 8.11 9.78 -0.41
N PRO A 107 9.22 9.40 -1.10
CA PRO A 107 9.95 8.17 -0.79
C PRO A 107 10.56 8.14 0.62
N GLU A 108 10.82 9.30 1.23
CA GLU A 108 11.32 9.42 2.60
C GLU A 108 10.32 8.92 3.65
N HIS A 109 9.07 8.66 3.26
CA HIS A 109 8.03 8.16 4.17
C HIS A 109 7.85 6.63 4.15
N TRP A 110 8.56 5.91 3.27
CA TRP A 110 8.55 4.44 3.32
C TRP A 110 8.82 3.86 4.71
N PRO A 111 9.77 4.39 5.52
CA PRO A 111 9.99 3.90 6.88
C PRO A 111 8.77 4.04 7.80
N SER A 112 7.78 4.88 7.48
CA SER A 112 6.56 5.02 8.28
C SER A 112 5.79 3.71 8.41
N ILE A 113 5.84 2.83 7.40
CA ILE A 113 5.18 1.51 7.40
C ILE A 113 5.68 0.65 8.57
N SER A 114 6.93 0.82 9.00
CA SER A 114 7.48 0.06 10.12
C SER A 114 6.81 0.33 11.47
N TYR A 115 6.00 1.38 11.57
CA TYR A 115 5.27 1.75 12.78
C TYR A 115 3.81 1.26 12.78
N ILE A 116 3.34 0.70 11.67
CA ILE A 116 2.03 0.06 11.60
C ILE A 116 1.99 -1.12 12.58
N ASN A 117 0.88 -1.23 13.33
CA ASN A 117 0.67 -2.28 14.35
C ASN A 117 1.72 -2.31 15.47
N ASN A 118 2.43 -1.21 15.71
CA ASN A 118 3.46 -1.16 16.76
C ASN A 118 2.87 -1.04 18.17
N GLY A 119 1.65 -0.54 18.28
CA GLY A 119 0.91 -0.40 19.54
C GLY A 119 0.32 -1.72 20.04
N LYS A 120 -0.42 -1.64 21.16
CA LYS A 120 -1.14 -2.80 21.69
C LYS A 120 -2.18 -3.28 20.70
N ALA A 121 -2.08 -4.55 20.30
CA ALA A 121 -3.03 -5.18 19.40
C ALA A 121 -4.47 -5.09 19.93
N LYS A 122 -5.36 -4.58 19.09
CA LYS A 122 -6.81 -4.67 19.29
C LYS A 122 -7.37 -5.32 18.03
N GLU A 123 -7.98 -6.50 18.18
CA GLU A 123 -8.37 -7.33 17.03
C GLU A 123 -9.37 -6.66 16.09
N ASP A 124 -10.26 -5.80 16.59
CA ASP A 124 -11.41 -5.24 15.84
C ASP A 124 -11.50 -3.70 15.86
N ILE A 125 -10.38 -3.02 15.65
CA ILE A 125 -10.41 -1.56 15.53
C ILE A 125 -10.95 -1.11 14.17
N SER A 126 -11.65 0.03 14.16
CA SER A 126 -12.08 0.68 12.92
C SER A 126 -10.88 1.18 12.12
N PHE A 127 -11.04 1.37 10.80
CA PHE A 127 -9.97 1.89 9.96
C PHE A 127 -9.49 3.30 10.35
N PRO A 128 -10.37 4.25 10.76
CA PRO A 128 -9.93 5.52 11.36
C PRO A 128 -9.09 5.34 12.63
N GLU A 129 -9.47 4.41 13.51
CA GLU A 129 -8.68 4.11 14.71
C GLU A 129 -7.33 3.46 14.37
N TYR A 130 -7.27 2.64 13.33
CA TYR A 130 -6.04 2.06 12.80
C TYR A 130 -5.06 3.15 12.36
N PHE A 131 -5.52 4.16 11.60
CA PHE A 131 -4.71 5.30 11.21
C PHE A 131 -4.26 6.14 12.41
N LYS A 132 -5.14 6.36 13.39
CA LYS A 132 -4.80 7.08 14.63
C LYS A 132 -3.71 6.37 15.42
N ASN A 133 -3.78 5.03 15.51
CA ASN A 133 -2.74 4.25 16.16
C ASN A 133 -1.42 4.33 15.38
N TRP A 134 -1.45 4.22 14.05
CA TRP A 134 -0.26 4.40 13.23
C TRP A 134 0.37 5.78 13.43
N LEU A 135 -0.43 6.83 13.46
CA LEU A 135 0.04 8.20 13.71
C LEU A 135 0.71 8.33 15.08
N ASN A 136 0.10 7.77 16.12
CA ASN A 136 0.63 7.85 17.50
C ASN A 136 1.97 7.12 17.66
N GLU A 137 2.16 6.01 16.96
CA GLU A 137 3.38 5.20 17.01
C GLU A 137 4.50 5.72 16.11
N ALA A 138 4.16 6.47 15.08
CA ALA A 138 5.13 6.99 14.12
C ALA A 138 5.84 8.25 14.66
N PRO A 139 7.14 8.45 14.36
CA PRO A 139 7.82 9.70 14.64
C PRO A 139 7.17 10.90 13.96
N LYS A 140 7.22 12.07 14.59
CA LYS A 140 6.62 13.34 14.11
C LYS A 140 6.92 13.65 12.65
N LYS A 141 8.11 13.31 12.16
CA LYS A 141 8.50 13.52 10.75
C LYS A 141 7.58 12.84 9.74
N HIS A 142 6.85 11.80 10.14
CA HIS A 142 5.90 11.07 9.27
C HIS A 142 4.45 11.51 9.47
N HIS A 143 4.14 12.36 10.46
CA HIS A 143 2.76 12.71 10.79
C HIS A 143 2.04 13.41 9.64
N ILE A 144 2.69 14.39 8.97
CA ILE A 144 2.10 15.11 7.83
C ILE A 144 1.72 14.13 6.71
N PHE A 145 2.58 13.17 6.43
CA PHE A 145 2.31 12.15 5.42
C PHE A 145 1.14 11.24 5.82
N ILE A 146 1.13 10.74 7.06
CA ILE A 146 0.06 9.86 7.56
C ILE A 146 -1.29 10.60 7.56
N HIS A 147 -1.33 11.87 7.98
CA HIS A 147 -2.52 12.71 7.89
C HIS A 147 -2.97 12.92 6.43
N SER A 148 -2.03 13.16 5.52
CA SER A 148 -2.34 13.32 4.10
C SER A 148 -2.95 12.03 3.52
N LEU A 149 -2.38 10.89 3.87
CA LEU A 149 -2.88 9.59 3.42
C LEU A 149 -4.27 9.29 3.99
N ALA A 150 -4.50 9.54 5.28
CA ALA A 150 -5.81 9.38 5.91
C ALA A 150 -6.88 10.23 5.22
N ARG A 151 -6.55 11.50 4.87
CA ARG A 151 -7.46 12.38 4.12
C ARG A 151 -7.80 11.83 2.74
N GLN A 152 -6.87 11.18 2.06
CA GLN A 152 -7.15 10.52 0.77
C GLN A 152 -8.18 9.39 0.91
N PHE A 153 -8.29 8.77 2.08
CA PHE A 153 -9.33 7.80 2.43
C PHE A 153 -10.62 8.46 3.00
N GLY A 154 -10.69 9.78 3.08
CA GLY A 154 -11.82 10.49 3.71
C GLY A 154 -11.83 10.37 5.24
N ILE A 155 -10.71 10.04 5.87
CA ILE A 155 -10.59 9.85 7.31
C ILE A 155 -10.08 11.14 7.97
N PRO A 156 -10.87 11.78 8.83
CA PRO A 156 -10.41 12.89 9.66
C PRO A 156 -9.55 12.36 10.83
N LEU A 157 -8.31 12.86 10.95
CA LEU A 157 -7.40 12.58 12.07
C LEU A 157 -7.03 13.85 12.80
#